data_50d87e6640b2a4a11f5472cfb064ac51
#
_entry.id   50d87e6640b2a4a11f5472cfb064ac51
#
_cell.length_a   1.000
_cell.length_b   1.000
_cell.length_c   1.000
_cell.angle_alpha   90.00
_cell.angle_beta   90.00
_cell.angle_gamma   90.00
#
_symmetry.space_group_name_H-M   'P 1'
#
loop_
_entity.id
_entity.type
_entity.pdbx_description
1 polymer ?
#
loop_
_entity_poly.entity_id
_entity_poly.type
_entity_poly.pdbx_seq_one_letter_code
_entity_poly.pdbx_strand_id
1 'polypeptide(L)'
;MIFSRILLFVLMVCAAHAAVIRMEVKSRTPLTGYERIAARVYFAVDPTLAVNRAIADLDRAPRNAGGKVEFSSDVLLLRPQKSNGTLLLDIPNRGGARAASAFDEAFLMQQGYTVAEVGWQFDLLDGANVLRLYVPEAQDVRGLVRAEILVDRREFRHSVAETNHRPYKILNPDDPALTLTVRDRAEGERRIVPRGMWHIENAETVVMNEGFEPGRLYELVYMSENPPIAGLGMAAVRDLASYMNHGGDYADLKRAIGFGISQSGRFLRDFLYHGFNHDEADRRVFEGVWANVAGGGRGSFNQRFAQPARVSGAHSNTLYPVDLFPFTDIDETDPVTGATDGLLTHALRAEHRPKLFYSYSSHEYYGRSASLIHIAPDGKHDAPLAPETRIYFFAGGTHGPAAFPPRTANTQNAPNPNPYTLCFRAVLTAMNAWVTVGTAPPASVYPRIAAGDLVPLSEVKFPKIPGIALPTHLQLARREDYGPEFRTKGIATIEPPKLGAAFPVLVPRVDADGNDLGGIRMPEIAVPLATYTGWNPRAPSIGAPGELASLQGSWIPFALTKAEREKSGDPRLSIDERYSGREAYLQAFEAAARKLVSAGFLLPADLPHLLERGAAEWDYAAKSPAPVHY
;
A
#
# COMPACT_ATOMS: atom_id res chain seq x y z
N MET A 1 -5.33 -55.37 54.75
CA MET A 1 -4.46 -54.89 53.64
C MET A 1 -5.36 -54.23 52.60
N ILE A 2 -5.45 -52.90 52.66
CA ILE A 2 -6.29 -52.13 51.75
C ILE A 2 -5.30 -51.42 50.83
N PHE A 3 -5.26 -51.84 49.54
CA PHE A 3 -4.47 -51.14 48.53
C PHE A 3 -5.25 -49.96 47.99
N SER A 4 -4.81 -48.74 48.34
CA SER A 4 -5.30 -47.49 47.77
C SER A 4 -4.63 -47.28 46.42
N ARG A 5 -5.40 -47.33 45.31
CA ARG A 5 -4.94 -46.92 43.95
C ARG A 5 -5.03 -45.41 43.82
N ILE A 6 -3.88 -44.75 43.83
CA ILE A 6 -3.77 -43.36 43.50
C ILE A 6 -3.85 -43.27 41.96
N LEU A 7 -4.94 -42.68 41.45
CA LEU A 7 -5.13 -42.35 40.04
C LEU A 7 -4.42 -41.01 39.76
N LEU A 8 -3.27 -41.08 39.13
CA LEU A 8 -2.51 -39.90 38.71
C LEU A 8 -3.21 -39.29 37.47
N PHE A 9 -3.96 -38.22 37.68
CA PHE A 9 -4.48 -37.38 36.58
C PHE A 9 -3.32 -36.56 36.03
N VAL A 10 -2.75 -36.96 34.89
CA VAL A 10 -1.86 -36.14 34.10
C VAL A 10 -2.73 -35.10 33.39
N LEU A 11 -2.79 -33.88 33.94
CA LEU A 11 -3.29 -32.73 33.21
C LEU A 11 -2.31 -32.50 32.05
N MET A 12 -2.67 -32.93 30.84
CA MET A 12 -2.08 -32.41 29.62
C MET A 12 -2.50 -30.94 29.51
N VAL A 13 -1.64 -30.03 29.96
CA VAL A 13 -1.70 -28.65 29.55
C VAL A 13 -1.38 -28.62 28.06
N CYS A 14 -2.39 -28.67 27.21
CA CYS A 14 -2.23 -28.29 25.82
C CYS A 14 -1.77 -26.83 25.81
N ALA A 15 -0.48 -26.60 25.69
CA ALA A 15 0.01 -25.28 25.31
C ALA A 15 -0.72 -24.89 24.03
N ALA A 16 -1.57 -23.87 24.11
CA ALA A 16 -2.24 -23.32 22.93
C ALA A 16 -1.14 -22.72 22.04
N HIS A 17 -0.65 -23.51 21.11
CA HIS A 17 0.29 -23.05 20.09
C HIS A 17 -0.52 -22.26 19.05
N ALA A 18 0.11 -21.25 18.42
CA ALA A 18 -0.40 -20.66 17.20
C ALA A 18 -0.80 -21.76 16.20
N ALA A 19 -1.72 -21.45 15.27
CA ALA A 19 -2.25 -22.44 14.31
C ALA A 19 -1.17 -23.06 13.38
N VAL A 20 0.12 -22.74 13.57
CA VAL A 20 1.26 -23.34 12.88
C VAL A 20 1.41 -24.81 13.31
N ILE A 21 1.32 -25.73 12.35
CA ILE A 21 1.51 -27.17 12.57
C ILE A 21 2.99 -27.53 12.49
N ARG A 22 3.69 -27.00 11.48
CA ARG A 22 5.11 -27.27 11.22
C ARG A 22 5.72 -26.24 10.29
N MET A 23 7.04 -26.07 10.40
CA MET A 23 7.86 -25.34 9.45
C MET A 23 8.84 -26.30 8.78
N GLU A 24 8.76 -26.39 7.45
CA GLU A 24 9.64 -27.22 6.64
C GLU A 24 10.72 -26.36 6.01
N VAL A 25 11.94 -26.44 6.52
CA VAL A 25 13.08 -25.71 5.98
C VAL A 25 13.51 -26.35 4.65
N LYS A 26 13.49 -25.56 3.60
CA LYS A 26 13.90 -25.96 2.24
C LYS A 26 15.38 -25.71 1.98
N SER A 27 15.91 -24.61 2.49
CA SER A 27 17.33 -24.28 2.39
C SER A 27 17.78 -23.38 3.52
N ARG A 28 19.08 -23.47 3.84
CA ARG A 28 19.80 -22.59 4.74
C ARG A 28 21.06 -22.11 4.04
N THR A 29 21.26 -20.80 4.01
CA THR A 29 22.44 -20.17 3.42
C THR A 29 23.08 -19.27 4.45
N PRO A 30 24.30 -19.63 4.93
CA PRO A 30 25.03 -18.79 5.87
C PRO A 30 25.48 -17.49 5.18
N LEU A 31 25.32 -16.37 5.88
CA LEU A 31 25.81 -15.06 5.52
C LEU A 31 26.69 -14.53 6.66
N THR A 32 27.47 -13.48 6.42
CA THR A 32 28.28 -12.88 7.47
C THR A 32 27.39 -12.31 8.59
N GLY A 33 27.39 -12.95 9.77
CA GLY A 33 26.59 -12.55 10.92
C GLY A 33 25.09 -12.92 10.85
N TYR A 34 24.66 -13.61 9.78
CA TYR A 34 23.26 -13.98 9.51
C TYR A 34 23.14 -15.35 8.86
N GLU A 35 21.92 -15.89 8.92
CA GLU A 35 21.49 -17.04 8.13
C GLU A 35 20.23 -16.65 7.34
N ARG A 36 20.23 -16.96 6.05
CA ARG A 36 19.02 -16.89 5.20
C ARG A 36 18.38 -18.26 5.14
N ILE A 37 17.09 -18.33 5.51
CA ILE A 37 16.34 -19.58 5.59
C ILE A 37 15.12 -19.47 4.69
N ALA A 38 15.02 -20.34 3.67
CA ALA A 38 13.79 -20.50 2.90
C ALA A 38 13.02 -21.71 3.48
N ALA A 39 11.74 -21.50 3.75
CA ALA A 39 10.89 -22.51 4.36
C ALA A 39 9.47 -22.49 3.79
N ARG A 40 8.72 -23.55 4.06
CA ARG A 40 7.27 -23.59 3.94
C ARG A 40 6.67 -23.83 5.31
N VAL A 41 5.72 -22.98 5.69
CA VAL A 41 4.98 -23.11 6.95
C VAL A 41 3.59 -23.65 6.66
N TYR A 42 3.17 -24.62 7.46
CA TYR A 42 1.87 -25.29 7.38
C TYR A 42 1.02 -24.88 8.58
N PHE A 43 -0.23 -24.56 8.30
CA PHE A 43 -1.18 -24.05 9.26
C PHE A 43 -2.45 -24.90 9.31
N ALA A 44 -3.14 -24.88 10.46
CA ALA A 44 -4.47 -25.44 10.61
C ALA A 44 -5.30 -24.54 11.54
N VAL A 45 -6.20 -23.74 10.99
CA VAL A 45 -7.08 -22.84 11.74
C VAL A 45 -8.39 -23.52 12.11
N ASP A 46 -8.90 -23.20 13.30
CA ASP A 46 -10.19 -23.68 13.77
C ASP A 46 -11.31 -22.72 13.33
N PRO A 47 -12.21 -23.10 12.40
CA PRO A 47 -13.27 -22.22 11.91
C PRO A 47 -14.35 -21.91 12.95
N THR A 48 -14.35 -22.57 14.10
CA THR A 48 -15.33 -22.32 15.17
C THR A 48 -14.93 -21.16 16.09
N LEU A 49 -13.63 -20.81 16.12
CA LEU A 49 -13.12 -19.74 16.94
C LEU A 49 -13.54 -18.35 16.39
N ALA A 50 -13.89 -17.46 17.30
CA ALA A 50 -14.38 -16.12 16.95
C ALA A 50 -13.38 -15.34 16.07
N VAL A 51 -12.08 -15.44 16.36
CA VAL A 51 -11.00 -14.77 15.61
C VAL A 51 -10.90 -15.22 14.15
N ASN A 52 -11.33 -16.44 13.84
CA ASN A 52 -11.31 -17.00 12.48
C ASN A 52 -12.63 -16.78 11.72
N ARG A 53 -13.74 -16.42 12.41
CA ARG A 53 -15.04 -16.17 11.75
C ARG A 53 -15.03 -14.95 10.84
N ALA A 54 -14.06 -14.05 11.02
CA ALA A 54 -13.87 -12.92 10.12
C ALA A 54 -13.38 -13.33 8.71
N ILE A 55 -12.87 -14.56 8.53
CA ILE A 55 -12.40 -15.05 7.24
C ILE A 55 -13.60 -15.42 6.36
N ALA A 56 -13.77 -14.70 5.25
CA ALA A 56 -14.86 -14.95 4.31
C ALA A 56 -14.81 -16.37 3.74
N ASP A 57 -15.96 -17.04 3.70
CA ASP A 57 -16.16 -18.41 3.20
C ASP A 57 -15.34 -19.51 3.92
N LEU A 58 -14.76 -19.26 5.09
CA LEU A 58 -14.01 -20.27 5.84
C LEU A 58 -14.86 -21.50 6.20
N ASP A 59 -16.16 -21.32 6.41
CA ASP A 59 -17.12 -22.37 6.67
C ASP A 59 -17.35 -23.31 5.46
N ARG A 60 -17.00 -22.85 4.25
CA ARG A 60 -17.08 -23.58 2.98
C ARG A 60 -15.79 -24.34 2.64
N ALA A 61 -14.72 -24.17 3.42
CA ALA A 61 -13.47 -24.87 3.20
C ALA A 61 -13.56 -26.36 3.56
N PRO A 62 -12.84 -27.24 2.85
CA PRO A 62 -12.63 -28.59 3.29
C PRO A 62 -11.91 -28.63 4.65
N ARG A 63 -12.31 -29.59 5.50
CA ARG A 63 -11.77 -29.74 6.86
C ARG A 63 -11.00 -31.04 6.99
N ASN A 64 -9.93 -31.03 7.77
CA ASN A 64 -9.21 -32.24 8.16
C ASN A 64 -9.99 -33.07 9.21
N ALA A 65 -9.45 -34.23 9.60
CA ALA A 65 -10.09 -35.10 10.59
C ALA A 65 -10.32 -34.42 11.96
N GLY A 66 -9.58 -33.36 12.29
CA GLY A 66 -9.75 -32.56 13.51
C GLY A 66 -10.72 -31.40 13.33
N GLY A 67 -11.42 -31.28 12.20
CA GLY A 67 -12.37 -30.19 11.91
C GLY A 67 -11.73 -28.85 11.53
N LYS A 68 -10.41 -28.81 11.36
CA LYS A 68 -9.65 -27.59 11.04
C LYS A 68 -9.43 -27.43 9.55
N VAL A 69 -9.26 -26.18 9.09
CA VAL A 69 -8.91 -25.83 7.71
C VAL A 69 -7.40 -25.72 7.59
N GLU A 70 -6.82 -26.52 6.70
CA GLU A 70 -5.37 -26.55 6.45
C GLU A 70 -4.98 -25.72 5.24
N PHE A 71 -3.82 -25.05 5.37
CA PHE A 71 -3.21 -24.27 4.29
C PHE A 71 -1.71 -24.13 4.53
N SER A 72 -0.98 -23.52 3.59
CA SER A 72 0.47 -23.33 3.76
C SER A 72 0.95 -22.06 3.06
N SER A 73 2.13 -21.59 3.46
CA SER A 73 2.76 -20.41 2.88
C SER A 73 4.26 -20.58 2.72
N ASP A 74 4.83 -19.99 1.66
CA ASP A 74 6.27 -19.80 1.54
C ASP A 74 6.73 -18.70 2.48
N VAL A 75 7.87 -18.90 3.11
CA VAL A 75 8.48 -17.97 4.06
C VAL A 75 9.97 -17.84 3.77
N LEU A 76 10.48 -16.62 3.84
CA LEU A 76 11.90 -16.32 3.84
C LEU A 76 12.26 -15.62 5.15
N LEU A 77 13.33 -16.11 5.82
CA LEU A 77 13.83 -15.54 7.06
C LEU A 77 15.28 -15.06 6.87
N LEU A 78 15.59 -13.90 7.41
CA LEU A 78 16.95 -13.44 7.68
C LEU A 78 17.13 -13.46 9.21
N ARG A 79 17.86 -14.43 9.74
CA ARG A 79 18.06 -14.62 11.17
C ARG A 79 19.46 -14.18 11.58
N PRO A 80 19.62 -13.16 12.46
CA PRO A 80 20.92 -12.74 12.95
C PRO A 80 21.50 -13.73 13.95
N GLN A 81 22.83 -13.83 14.01
CA GLN A 81 23.51 -14.54 15.08
C GLN A 81 23.31 -13.84 16.44
N LYS A 82 23.16 -12.50 16.42
CA LYS A 82 22.91 -11.69 17.60
C LYS A 82 21.65 -10.86 17.37
N SER A 83 20.54 -11.33 17.93
CA SER A 83 19.22 -10.72 17.81
C SER A 83 19.06 -9.49 18.73
N ASN A 84 18.35 -8.46 18.25
CA ASN A 84 17.88 -7.35 19.08
C ASN A 84 16.51 -7.65 19.76
N GLY A 85 15.98 -8.83 19.57
CA GLY A 85 14.70 -9.28 20.12
C GLY A 85 13.45 -8.82 19.34
N THR A 86 13.62 -8.21 18.17
CA THR A 86 12.51 -7.72 17.34
C THR A 86 12.40 -8.52 16.03
N LEU A 87 11.22 -9.05 15.78
CA LEU A 87 10.81 -9.55 14.49
C LEU A 87 10.32 -8.37 13.64
N LEU A 88 10.95 -8.11 12.50
CA LEU A 88 10.40 -7.28 11.43
C LEU A 88 9.72 -8.19 10.41
N LEU A 89 8.40 -8.24 10.43
CA LEU A 89 7.64 -9.02 9.47
C LEU A 89 7.26 -8.13 8.29
N ASP A 90 7.96 -8.32 7.17
CA ASP A 90 7.68 -7.68 5.89
C ASP A 90 6.51 -8.40 5.21
N ILE A 91 5.49 -7.66 4.87
CA ILE A 91 4.36 -8.15 4.07
C ILE A 91 4.72 -7.98 2.60
N PRO A 92 5.05 -9.07 1.86
CA PRO A 92 5.48 -8.98 0.47
C PRO A 92 4.43 -8.31 -0.42
N ASN A 93 4.87 -7.46 -1.31
CA ASN A 93 3.99 -6.86 -2.31
C ASN A 93 4.05 -7.70 -3.59
N ARG A 94 2.97 -8.42 -3.90
CA ARG A 94 2.87 -9.38 -5.02
C ARG A 94 4.00 -10.42 -4.99
N GLY A 95 4.20 -11.01 -3.80
CA GLY A 95 5.20 -12.05 -3.59
C GLY A 95 6.65 -11.57 -3.50
N GLY A 96 6.90 -10.26 -3.72
CA GLY A 96 8.23 -9.66 -3.61
C GLY A 96 8.45 -8.92 -2.31
N ALA A 97 9.52 -9.25 -1.60
CA ALA A 97 9.98 -8.61 -0.38
C ALA A 97 10.33 -7.13 -0.58
N ARG A 98 10.15 -6.32 0.45
CA ARG A 98 10.39 -4.87 0.39
C ARG A 98 11.29 -4.33 1.49
N ALA A 99 11.38 -5.00 2.65
CA ALA A 99 12.15 -4.49 3.79
C ALA A 99 13.64 -4.26 3.45
N ALA A 100 14.27 -5.19 2.75
CA ALA A 100 15.66 -5.05 2.33
C ALA A 100 15.89 -3.84 1.43
N SER A 101 14.98 -3.53 0.51
CA SER A 101 15.09 -2.36 -0.36
C SER A 101 14.67 -1.05 0.32
N ALA A 102 13.78 -1.11 1.31
CA ALA A 102 13.28 0.06 2.02
C ALA A 102 14.25 0.56 3.10
N PHE A 103 14.94 -0.37 3.78
CA PHE A 103 15.77 -0.07 4.94
C PHE A 103 17.26 -0.32 4.71
N ASP A 104 17.66 -0.93 3.58
CA ASP A 104 18.97 -1.51 3.35
C ASP A 104 19.20 -2.80 4.19
N GLU A 105 19.47 -3.92 3.52
CA GLU A 105 19.72 -5.21 4.19
C GLU A 105 20.87 -5.12 5.19
N ALA A 106 21.96 -4.41 4.84
CA ALA A 106 23.10 -4.24 5.73
C ALA A 106 22.74 -3.48 7.01
N PHE A 107 21.88 -2.46 6.92
CA PHE A 107 21.37 -1.74 8.09
C PHE A 107 20.55 -2.67 8.99
N LEU A 108 19.60 -3.42 8.43
CA LEU A 108 18.78 -4.37 9.20
C LEU A 108 19.65 -5.41 9.91
N MET A 109 20.66 -5.91 9.22
CA MET A 109 21.62 -6.87 9.76
C MET A 109 22.45 -6.26 10.91
N GLN A 110 22.99 -5.06 10.74
CA GLN A 110 23.75 -4.36 11.77
C GLN A 110 22.92 -4.08 13.03
N GLN A 111 21.64 -3.76 12.85
CA GLN A 111 20.70 -3.52 13.95
C GLN A 111 20.21 -4.80 14.62
N GLY A 112 20.50 -5.99 14.07
CA GLY A 112 20.15 -7.27 14.65
C GLY A 112 18.66 -7.66 14.55
N TYR A 113 17.93 -7.14 13.58
CA TYR A 113 16.56 -7.57 13.33
C TYR A 113 16.50 -9.00 12.79
N THR A 114 15.57 -9.81 13.30
CA THR A 114 15.09 -10.97 12.55
C THR A 114 14.06 -10.48 11.56
N VAL A 115 14.32 -10.68 10.26
CA VAL A 115 13.38 -10.30 9.20
C VAL A 115 12.65 -11.54 8.72
N ALA A 116 11.33 -11.51 8.68
CA ALA A 116 10.51 -12.56 8.09
C ALA A 116 9.66 -11.98 6.96
N GLU A 117 9.52 -12.75 5.89
CA GLU A 117 8.69 -12.47 4.74
C GLU A 117 7.76 -13.65 4.53
N VAL A 118 6.45 -13.42 4.41
CA VAL A 118 5.44 -14.49 4.33
C VAL A 118 4.53 -14.30 3.13
N GLY A 119 4.39 -15.34 2.31
CA GLY A 119 3.44 -15.35 1.20
C GLY A 119 2.00 -15.27 1.71
N TRP A 120 1.27 -14.21 1.36
CA TRP A 120 -0.11 -14.00 1.78
C TRP A 120 -1.12 -13.93 0.63
N GLN A 121 -0.61 -13.97 -0.62
CA GLN A 121 -1.40 -13.91 -1.85
C GLN A 121 -1.34 -15.25 -2.56
N PHE A 122 -2.51 -15.78 -2.94
CA PHE A 122 -2.63 -17.09 -3.61
C PHE A 122 -2.62 -16.95 -5.14
N ASP A 123 -3.04 -15.80 -5.65
CA ASP A 123 -3.32 -15.54 -7.06
C ASP A 123 -2.09 -15.08 -7.87
N LEU A 124 -0.89 -15.21 -7.32
CA LEU A 124 0.35 -14.81 -7.98
C LEU A 124 0.71 -15.75 -9.14
N LEU A 125 1.29 -15.19 -10.19
CA LEU A 125 1.92 -15.95 -11.26
C LEU A 125 3.18 -16.66 -10.73
N ASP A 126 3.57 -17.76 -11.40
CA ASP A 126 4.80 -18.46 -11.07
C ASP A 126 6.02 -17.61 -11.40
N GLY A 127 7.01 -17.63 -10.53
CA GLY A 127 8.25 -16.90 -10.69
C GLY A 127 9.30 -17.30 -9.67
N ALA A 128 10.57 -17.10 -10.01
CA ALA A 128 11.66 -17.26 -9.06
C ALA A 128 11.52 -16.21 -7.95
N ASN A 129 11.71 -16.63 -6.71
CA ASN A 129 11.64 -15.77 -5.51
C ASN A 129 10.26 -15.15 -5.23
N VAL A 130 9.17 -15.71 -5.77
CA VAL A 130 7.81 -15.33 -5.44
C VAL A 130 7.32 -16.13 -4.24
N LEU A 131 7.06 -15.44 -3.12
CA LEU A 131 6.48 -16.05 -1.93
C LEU A 131 4.96 -16.14 -2.09
N ARG A 132 4.43 -17.36 -2.05
CA ARG A 132 3.02 -17.66 -2.33
C ARG A 132 2.31 -18.27 -1.13
N LEU A 133 1.01 -17.97 -1.06
CA LEU A 133 0.04 -18.65 -0.20
C LEU A 133 -0.63 -19.80 -0.96
N TYR A 134 -0.84 -20.92 -0.30
CA TYR A 134 -1.53 -22.10 -0.82
C TYR A 134 -2.74 -22.39 0.06
N VAL A 135 -3.93 -22.12 -0.45
CA VAL A 135 -5.19 -22.18 0.29
C VAL A 135 -6.19 -23.11 -0.40
N PRO A 136 -7.13 -23.70 0.35
CA PRO A 136 -8.24 -24.45 -0.21
C PRO A 136 -9.23 -23.52 -0.93
N GLU A 137 -10.01 -24.11 -1.82
CA GLU A 137 -11.15 -23.47 -2.47
C GLU A 137 -12.42 -23.63 -1.64
N ALA A 138 -13.27 -22.60 -1.64
CA ALA A 138 -14.62 -22.68 -1.09
C ALA A 138 -15.46 -23.60 -1.99
N GLN A 139 -16.15 -24.57 -1.40
CA GLN A 139 -16.92 -25.56 -2.16
C GLN A 139 -18.37 -25.11 -2.39
N ASP A 140 -18.91 -25.45 -3.57
CA ASP A 140 -20.30 -25.16 -3.96
C ASP A 140 -20.63 -23.67 -3.92
N VAL A 141 -19.67 -22.84 -4.30
CA VAL A 141 -19.81 -21.37 -4.31
C VAL A 141 -19.73 -20.86 -5.74
N ARG A 142 -20.70 -20.02 -6.12
CA ARG A 142 -20.70 -19.24 -7.36
C ARG A 142 -20.90 -17.77 -7.05
N GLY A 143 -20.37 -16.89 -7.91
CA GLY A 143 -20.54 -15.46 -7.75
C GLY A 143 -20.01 -14.65 -8.90
N LEU A 144 -20.29 -13.34 -8.81
CA LEU A 144 -19.85 -12.37 -9.81
C LEU A 144 -18.37 -12.02 -9.62
N VAL A 145 -17.69 -11.91 -10.75
CA VAL A 145 -16.32 -11.39 -10.84
C VAL A 145 -16.32 -10.27 -11.86
N ARG A 146 -15.55 -9.21 -11.56
CA ARG A 146 -15.32 -8.11 -12.49
C ARG A 146 -13.85 -8.06 -12.88
N ALA A 147 -13.60 -8.07 -14.19
CA ALA A 147 -12.29 -7.76 -14.77
C ALA A 147 -12.30 -6.32 -15.30
N GLU A 148 -11.25 -5.56 -15.03
CA GLU A 148 -11.00 -4.25 -15.65
C GLU A 148 -9.84 -4.39 -16.64
N ILE A 149 -10.02 -3.86 -17.85
CA ILE A 149 -9.02 -3.87 -18.91
C ILE A 149 -8.69 -2.42 -19.26
N LEU A 150 -7.45 -2.05 -19.10
CA LEU A 150 -6.90 -0.76 -19.49
C LEU A 150 -5.58 -0.99 -20.21
N VAL A 151 -5.48 -0.55 -21.46
CA VAL A 151 -4.30 -0.75 -22.27
C VAL A 151 -3.61 0.57 -22.60
N ASP A 152 -2.29 0.56 -22.71
CA ASP A 152 -1.47 1.70 -23.14
C ASP A 152 -1.20 1.73 -24.65
N ARG A 153 -1.58 0.67 -25.35
CA ARG A 153 -1.53 0.52 -26.80
C ARG A 153 -2.72 -0.33 -27.26
N ARG A 154 -3.10 -0.23 -28.53
CA ARG A 154 -4.21 -1.03 -29.05
C ARG A 154 -3.87 -2.53 -28.97
N GLU A 155 -4.73 -3.28 -28.32
CA GLU A 155 -4.63 -4.74 -28.17
C GLU A 155 -5.94 -5.38 -28.61
N PHE A 156 -5.85 -6.51 -29.30
CA PHE A 156 -7.03 -7.22 -29.81
C PHE A 156 -7.46 -8.37 -28.88
N ARG A 157 -6.55 -8.80 -28.02
CA ARG A 157 -6.75 -9.90 -27.06
C ARG A 157 -6.23 -9.47 -25.70
N HIS A 158 -7.00 -9.72 -24.67
CA HIS A 158 -6.59 -9.39 -23.32
C HIS A 158 -7.04 -10.47 -22.33
N SER A 159 -6.22 -10.80 -21.34
CA SER A 159 -6.64 -11.66 -20.26
C SER A 159 -7.70 -10.95 -19.39
N VAL A 160 -8.61 -11.72 -18.78
CA VAL A 160 -9.49 -11.19 -17.72
C VAL A 160 -8.72 -10.93 -16.40
N ALA A 161 -7.46 -11.34 -16.34
CA ALA A 161 -6.52 -10.91 -15.30
C ALA A 161 -5.68 -9.75 -15.81
N GLU A 162 -5.22 -8.91 -14.90
CA GLU A 162 -4.11 -8.02 -15.14
C GLU A 162 -2.76 -8.78 -15.12
N THR A 163 -1.68 -8.12 -15.52
CA THR A 163 -0.37 -8.71 -15.80
C THR A 163 0.27 -9.49 -14.65
N ASN A 164 -0.22 -9.35 -13.40
CA ASN A 164 0.48 -9.84 -12.22
C ASN A 164 -0.30 -10.87 -11.39
N HIS A 165 -1.48 -11.32 -11.82
CA HIS A 165 -2.27 -12.29 -11.06
C HIS A 165 -2.94 -13.33 -11.95
N ARG A 166 -3.31 -14.46 -11.34
CA ARG A 166 -4.11 -15.51 -11.98
C ARG A 166 -5.58 -15.09 -12.00
N PRO A 167 -6.29 -15.22 -13.13
CA PRO A 167 -7.69 -14.87 -13.22
C PRO A 167 -8.58 -15.92 -12.52
N TYR A 168 -9.76 -15.50 -12.11
CA TYR A 168 -10.89 -16.40 -11.98
C TYR A 168 -11.41 -16.76 -13.36
N LYS A 169 -11.72 -18.04 -13.58
CA LYS A 169 -12.20 -18.52 -14.88
C LYS A 169 -13.64 -18.09 -15.14
N ILE A 170 -13.94 -17.69 -16.35
CA ILE A 170 -15.30 -17.46 -16.83
C ILE A 170 -15.99 -18.83 -16.87
N LEU A 171 -17.08 -18.97 -16.11
CA LEU A 171 -17.80 -20.25 -15.96
C LEU A 171 -18.45 -20.70 -17.28
N ASN A 172 -19.04 -19.78 -18.02
CA ASN A 172 -19.66 -20.04 -19.32
C ASN A 172 -19.26 -18.94 -20.32
N PRO A 173 -18.31 -19.21 -21.23
CA PRO A 173 -17.89 -18.25 -22.26
C PRO A 173 -19.01 -17.81 -23.21
N ASP A 174 -20.03 -18.65 -23.41
CA ASP A 174 -21.15 -18.40 -24.32
C ASP A 174 -22.39 -17.80 -23.61
N ASP A 175 -22.26 -17.47 -22.30
CA ASP A 175 -23.37 -16.89 -21.55
C ASP A 175 -23.83 -15.57 -22.18
N PRO A 176 -25.08 -15.44 -22.61
CA PRO A 176 -25.62 -14.21 -23.18
C PRO A 176 -25.71 -13.06 -22.15
N ALA A 177 -25.63 -13.35 -20.87
CA ALA A 177 -25.64 -12.37 -19.79
C ALA A 177 -24.27 -11.69 -19.58
N LEU A 178 -23.19 -12.17 -20.21
CA LEU A 178 -21.89 -11.51 -20.18
C LEU A 178 -22.00 -10.10 -20.73
N THR A 179 -21.55 -9.13 -19.94
CA THR A 179 -21.59 -7.72 -20.30
C THR A 179 -20.19 -7.13 -20.29
N LEU A 180 -19.79 -6.59 -21.44
CA LEU A 180 -18.60 -5.75 -21.57
C LEU A 180 -19.03 -4.30 -21.69
N THR A 181 -18.51 -3.45 -20.81
CA THR A 181 -18.76 -2.00 -20.85
C THR A 181 -17.46 -1.25 -21.11
N VAL A 182 -17.57 -0.01 -21.59
CA VAL A 182 -16.45 0.91 -21.78
C VAL A 182 -16.80 2.29 -21.28
N ARG A 183 -15.82 2.97 -20.68
CA ARG A 183 -15.91 4.37 -20.25
C ARG A 183 -14.56 5.05 -20.43
N ASP A 184 -14.58 6.38 -20.50
CA ASP A 184 -13.35 7.16 -20.70
C ASP A 184 -12.68 7.55 -19.37
N ARG A 185 -13.42 7.50 -18.25
CA ARG A 185 -12.99 7.83 -16.88
C ARG A 185 -13.65 6.91 -15.86
N ALA A 186 -13.03 6.81 -14.69
CA ALA A 186 -13.58 6.02 -13.58
C ALA A 186 -14.99 6.44 -13.15
N GLU A 187 -15.30 7.75 -13.23
CA GLU A 187 -16.61 8.34 -12.90
C GLU A 187 -17.54 8.43 -14.10
N GLY A 188 -17.05 8.11 -15.30
CA GLY A 188 -17.80 8.20 -16.55
C GLY A 188 -18.93 7.17 -16.64
N GLU A 189 -19.93 7.49 -17.47
CA GLU A 189 -21.01 6.56 -17.78
C GLU A 189 -20.48 5.31 -18.49
N ARG A 190 -20.90 4.13 -18.04
CA ARG A 190 -20.60 2.85 -18.66
C ARG A 190 -21.46 2.66 -19.92
N ARG A 191 -20.84 2.58 -21.07
CA ARG A 191 -21.49 2.28 -22.35
C ARG A 191 -21.30 0.81 -22.66
N ILE A 192 -22.38 0.11 -22.97
CA ILE A 192 -22.35 -1.31 -23.33
C ILE A 192 -21.65 -1.45 -24.69
N VAL A 193 -20.65 -2.32 -24.77
CA VAL A 193 -20.04 -2.74 -26.04
C VAL A 193 -20.91 -3.83 -26.64
N PRO A 194 -21.44 -3.65 -27.87
CA PRO A 194 -22.31 -4.64 -28.53
C PRO A 194 -21.64 -6.03 -28.61
N ARG A 195 -22.40 -7.07 -28.31
CA ARG A 195 -21.86 -8.45 -28.23
C ARG A 195 -21.18 -8.92 -29.53
N GLY A 196 -21.63 -8.42 -30.69
CA GLY A 196 -20.99 -8.71 -31.98
C GLY A 196 -19.60 -8.09 -32.18
N MET A 197 -19.18 -7.17 -31.31
CA MET A 197 -17.87 -6.51 -31.36
C MET A 197 -16.78 -7.27 -30.58
N TRP A 198 -17.15 -8.25 -29.76
CA TRP A 198 -16.24 -9.00 -28.92
C TRP A 198 -16.72 -10.42 -28.65
N HIS A 199 -15.81 -11.30 -28.24
CA HIS A 199 -16.14 -12.66 -27.81
C HIS A 199 -15.14 -13.15 -26.75
N ILE A 200 -15.51 -14.23 -26.06
CA ILE A 200 -14.62 -14.96 -25.17
C ILE A 200 -13.97 -16.09 -26.00
N GLU A 201 -12.67 -16.07 -26.09
CA GLU A 201 -11.92 -17.09 -26.83
C GLU A 201 -11.72 -18.37 -26.00
N ASN A 202 -11.51 -18.20 -24.70
CA ASN A 202 -11.39 -19.28 -23.71
C ASN A 202 -11.78 -18.72 -22.33
N ALA A 203 -11.80 -19.55 -21.28
CA ALA A 203 -12.23 -19.14 -19.95
C ALA A 203 -11.46 -17.94 -19.33
N GLU A 204 -10.43 -17.44 -19.97
CA GLU A 204 -9.54 -16.39 -19.40
C GLU A 204 -9.24 -15.25 -20.38
N THR A 205 -9.72 -15.30 -21.61
CA THR A 205 -9.34 -14.35 -22.68
C THR A 205 -10.52 -13.72 -23.37
N VAL A 206 -10.54 -12.39 -23.41
CA VAL A 206 -11.48 -11.57 -24.18
C VAL A 206 -10.81 -11.13 -25.48
N VAL A 207 -11.54 -11.23 -26.59
CA VAL A 207 -11.13 -10.73 -27.92
C VAL A 207 -12.05 -9.59 -28.31
N MET A 208 -11.46 -8.47 -28.74
CA MET A 208 -12.15 -7.30 -29.27
C MET A 208 -11.84 -7.16 -30.76
N ASN A 209 -12.87 -7.17 -31.63
CA ASN A 209 -12.69 -7.19 -33.07
C ASN A 209 -11.91 -5.98 -33.61
N GLU A 210 -12.15 -4.79 -33.09
CA GLU A 210 -11.46 -3.55 -33.45
C GLU A 210 -10.32 -3.18 -32.48
N GLY A 211 -10.09 -4.04 -31.48
CA GLY A 211 -9.11 -3.84 -30.42
C GLY A 211 -9.58 -2.93 -29.30
N PHE A 212 -9.03 -3.15 -28.11
CA PHE A 212 -9.17 -2.25 -26.96
C PHE A 212 -8.40 -0.96 -27.25
N GLU A 213 -9.05 0.19 -27.03
CA GLU A 213 -8.45 1.49 -27.30
C GLU A 213 -7.59 1.95 -26.12
N PRO A 214 -6.40 2.55 -26.38
CA PRO A 214 -5.54 3.06 -25.33
C PRO A 214 -6.22 4.09 -24.44
N GLY A 215 -6.01 3.95 -23.12
CA GLY A 215 -6.49 4.91 -22.13
C GLY A 215 -7.97 4.82 -21.79
N ARG A 216 -8.74 3.91 -22.41
CA ARG A 216 -10.15 3.67 -22.09
C ARG A 216 -10.30 2.50 -21.11
N LEU A 217 -11.24 2.63 -20.18
CA LEU A 217 -11.50 1.62 -19.17
C LEU A 217 -12.63 0.69 -19.63
N TYR A 218 -12.29 -0.56 -19.88
CA TYR A 218 -13.25 -1.63 -20.18
C TYR A 218 -13.49 -2.47 -18.93
N GLU A 219 -14.73 -2.92 -18.74
CA GLU A 219 -15.12 -3.77 -17.62
C GLU A 219 -15.96 -4.94 -18.11
N LEU A 220 -15.52 -6.17 -17.81
CA LEU A 220 -16.26 -7.40 -18.05
C LEU A 220 -16.76 -7.94 -16.71
N VAL A 221 -18.05 -8.22 -16.63
CA VAL A 221 -18.68 -8.91 -15.50
C VAL A 221 -19.07 -10.31 -15.92
N TYR A 222 -18.70 -11.31 -15.12
CA TYR A 222 -18.94 -12.73 -15.41
C TYR A 222 -19.13 -13.54 -14.14
N MET A 223 -19.71 -14.73 -14.28
CA MET A 223 -19.82 -15.71 -13.21
C MET A 223 -18.56 -16.57 -13.14
N SER A 224 -18.11 -16.86 -11.91
CA SER A 224 -17.08 -17.86 -11.61
C SER A 224 -17.51 -18.75 -10.45
N GLU A 225 -16.73 -19.79 -10.15
CA GLU A 225 -17.05 -20.74 -9.09
C GLU A 225 -15.84 -21.14 -8.27
N ASN A 226 -16.10 -21.64 -7.06
CA ASN A 226 -15.13 -22.22 -6.14
C ASN A 226 -13.88 -21.35 -5.90
N PRO A 227 -14.04 -20.12 -5.36
CA PRO A 227 -12.90 -19.23 -5.14
C PRO A 227 -11.96 -19.74 -4.04
N PRO A 228 -10.65 -19.59 -4.17
CA PRO A 228 -9.71 -19.74 -3.06
C PRO A 228 -10.05 -18.82 -1.89
N ILE A 229 -9.85 -19.29 -0.66
CA ILE A 229 -10.18 -18.56 0.56
C ILE A 229 -9.08 -17.54 0.87
N ALA A 230 -9.22 -16.33 0.31
CA ALA A 230 -8.20 -15.27 0.35
C ALA A 230 -7.86 -14.81 1.78
N GLY A 231 -8.84 -14.72 2.67
CA GLY A 231 -8.66 -14.26 4.05
C GLY A 231 -7.71 -15.11 4.88
N LEU A 232 -7.39 -16.35 4.45
CA LEU A 232 -6.33 -17.17 5.03
C LEU A 232 -4.93 -16.55 4.91
N GLY A 233 -4.74 -15.58 4.01
CA GLY A 233 -3.53 -14.77 3.98
C GLY A 233 -3.33 -13.92 5.24
N MET A 234 -4.42 -13.40 5.83
CA MET A 234 -4.36 -12.70 7.11
C MET A 234 -4.03 -13.65 8.27
N ALA A 235 -4.62 -14.86 8.26
CA ALA A 235 -4.29 -15.89 9.22
C ALA A 235 -2.82 -16.33 9.11
N ALA A 236 -2.26 -16.49 7.89
CA ALA A 236 -0.84 -16.82 7.69
C ALA A 236 0.09 -15.80 8.36
N VAL A 237 -0.18 -14.49 8.17
CA VAL A 237 0.58 -13.39 8.77
C VAL A 237 0.45 -13.40 10.29
N ARG A 238 -0.79 -13.49 10.80
CA ARG A 238 -1.08 -13.56 12.24
C ARG A 238 -0.35 -14.70 12.91
N ASP A 239 -0.54 -15.89 12.38
CA ASP A 239 -0.12 -17.14 13.05
C ASP A 239 1.39 -17.37 12.93
N LEU A 240 2.03 -16.93 11.82
CA LEU A 240 3.49 -16.93 11.73
C LEU A 240 4.11 -15.98 12.74
N ALA A 241 3.63 -14.73 12.83
CA ALA A 241 4.16 -13.77 13.79
C ALA A 241 3.96 -14.24 15.24
N SER A 242 2.78 -14.77 15.56
CA SER A 242 2.51 -15.36 16.88
C SER A 242 3.40 -16.57 17.18
N TYR A 243 3.59 -17.49 16.23
CA TYR A 243 4.48 -18.62 16.39
C TYR A 243 5.93 -18.19 16.67
N MET A 244 6.43 -17.18 15.94
CA MET A 244 7.79 -16.68 16.14
C MET A 244 7.96 -15.93 17.45
N ASN A 245 6.96 -15.16 17.91
CA ASN A 245 7.03 -14.41 19.17
C ASN A 245 6.80 -15.26 20.42
N HIS A 246 6.05 -16.35 20.31
CA HIS A 246 5.60 -17.16 21.46
C HIS A 246 6.01 -18.62 21.37
N GLY A 247 6.60 -19.05 20.25
CA GLY A 247 7.09 -20.42 20.05
C GLY A 247 8.50 -20.61 20.61
N GLY A 248 8.80 -21.86 21.07
CA GLY A 248 10.09 -22.17 21.70
C GLY A 248 11.33 -22.02 20.81
N ASP A 249 11.17 -22.20 19.48
CA ASP A 249 12.28 -22.15 18.50
C ASP A 249 12.86 -20.75 18.29
N TYR A 250 12.14 -19.70 18.71
CA TYR A 250 12.48 -18.28 18.54
C TYR A 250 12.43 -17.52 19.87
N ALA A 251 12.89 -18.17 20.97
CA ALA A 251 12.84 -17.63 22.33
C ALA A 251 13.60 -16.30 22.52
N ASP A 252 14.48 -15.92 21.59
CA ASP A 252 15.17 -14.64 21.54
C ASP A 252 14.25 -13.48 21.08
N LEU A 253 13.16 -13.77 20.36
CA LEU A 253 12.19 -12.75 19.95
C LEU A 253 11.25 -12.39 21.10
N LYS A 254 10.93 -11.12 21.21
CA LYS A 254 10.09 -10.57 22.30
C LYS A 254 8.95 -9.69 21.78
N ARG A 255 9.01 -9.28 20.53
CA ARG A 255 8.02 -8.40 19.88
C ARG A 255 8.10 -8.50 18.37
N ALA A 256 7.00 -8.10 17.70
CA ALA A 256 6.95 -8.03 16.25
C ALA A 256 6.50 -6.64 15.77
N ILE A 257 7.10 -6.21 14.66
CA ILE A 257 6.70 -5.05 13.88
C ILE A 257 6.26 -5.55 12.51
N GLY A 258 5.00 -5.28 12.11
CA GLY A 258 4.50 -5.52 10.77
C GLY A 258 4.81 -4.33 9.87
N PHE A 259 5.41 -4.58 8.72
CA PHE A 259 5.73 -3.54 7.73
C PHE A 259 5.13 -3.86 6.38
N GLY A 260 4.52 -2.87 5.72
CA GLY A 260 3.95 -3.04 4.39
C GLY A 260 3.96 -1.75 3.58
N ILE A 261 4.27 -1.88 2.27
CA ILE A 261 4.31 -0.77 1.32
C ILE A 261 3.15 -0.89 0.34
N SER A 262 2.43 0.21 0.10
CA SER A 262 1.39 0.27 -0.95
C SER A 262 0.27 -0.74 -0.69
N GLN A 263 0.12 -1.74 -1.55
CA GLN A 263 -0.87 -2.82 -1.39
C GLN A 263 -0.72 -3.54 -0.04
N SER A 264 0.51 -3.87 0.37
CA SER A 264 0.74 -4.51 1.66
C SER A 264 0.56 -3.56 2.84
N GLY A 265 0.72 -2.25 2.65
CA GLY A 265 0.28 -1.25 3.62
C GLY A 265 -1.25 -1.25 3.79
N ARG A 266 -2.01 -1.35 2.69
CA ARG A 266 -3.48 -1.52 2.74
C ARG A 266 -3.88 -2.86 3.37
N PHE A 267 -3.13 -3.93 3.08
CA PHE A 267 -3.32 -5.23 3.74
C PHE A 267 -3.21 -5.11 5.27
N LEU A 268 -2.20 -4.41 5.78
CA LEU A 268 -2.05 -4.18 7.22
C LEU A 268 -3.22 -3.38 7.81
N ARG A 269 -3.75 -2.37 7.08
CA ARG A 269 -4.95 -1.65 7.50
C ARG A 269 -6.18 -2.57 7.55
N ASP A 270 -6.36 -3.40 6.55
CA ASP A 270 -7.46 -4.36 6.48
C ASP A 270 -7.33 -5.50 7.51
N PHE A 271 -6.11 -5.95 7.77
CA PHE A 271 -5.75 -6.88 8.84
C PHE A 271 -6.15 -6.36 10.23
N LEU A 272 -5.85 -5.09 10.52
CA LEU A 272 -6.24 -4.46 11.77
C LEU A 272 -7.76 -4.29 11.87
N TYR A 273 -8.41 -3.86 10.79
CA TYR A 273 -9.86 -3.68 10.74
C TYR A 273 -10.61 -4.98 11.04
N HIS A 274 -10.17 -6.10 10.48
CA HIS A 274 -10.77 -7.42 10.70
C HIS A 274 -10.35 -8.10 12.01
N GLY A 275 -9.58 -7.41 12.86
CA GLY A 275 -9.23 -7.89 14.21
C GLY A 275 -8.10 -8.92 14.26
N PHE A 276 -7.31 -9.09 13.20
CA PHE A 276 -6.27 -10.13 13.17
C PHE A 276 -5.05 -9.83 14.05
N ASN A 277 -4.97 -8.68 14.75
CA ASN A 277 -3.85 -8.40 15.65
C ASN A 277 -3.93 -9.13 17.00
N HIS A 278 -4.71 -10.20 17.09
CA HIS A 278 -4.64 -11.17 18.17
C HIS A 278 -4.79 -12.59 17.60
N ASP A 279 -4.12 -13.54 18.23
CA ASP A 279 -4.09 -14.95 17.81
C ASP A 279 -5.22 -15.78 18.43
N GLU A 280 -5.27 -17.09 18.11
CA GLU A 280 -6.26 -18.02 18.66
C GLU A 280 -6.20 -18.18 20.19
N ALA A 281 -5.07 -17.80 20.82
CA ALA A 281 -4.88 -17.77 22.27
C ALA A 281 -5.08 -16.38 22.89
N ASP A 282 -5.67 -15.44 22.14
CA ASP A 282 -5.97 -14.08 22.55
C ASP A 282 -4.73 -13.22 22.88
N ARG A 283 -3.55 -13.57 22.30
CA ARG A 283 -2.30 -12.83 22.49
C ARG A 283 -2.12 -11.82 21.36
N ARG A 284 -1.61 -10.62 21.69
CA ARG A 284 -1.28 -9.62 20.66
C ARG A 284 -0.20 -10.13 19.73
N VAL A 285 -0.36 -9.85 18.42
CA VAL A 285 0.52 -10.31 17.34
C VAL A 285 1.62 -9.30 17.04
N PHE A 286 1.25 -8.06 16.76
CA PHE A 286 2.18 -6.96 16.51
C PHE A 286 2.11 -5.92 17.61
N GLU A 287 3.26 -5.55 18.17
CA GLU A 287 3.43 -4.38 19.03
C GLU A 287 3.47 -3.09 18.21
N GLY A 288 4.01 -3.16 16.98
CA GLY A 288 4.08 -2.06 16.04
C GLY A 288 3.60 -2.45 14.66
N VAL A 289 2.98 -1.52 13.95
CA VAL A 289 2.60 -1.68 12.53
C VAL A 289 2.99 -0.41 11.78
N TRP A 290 3.62 -0.58 10.62
CA TRP A 290 3.92 0.53 9.74
C TRP A 290 3.33 0.29 8.35
N ALA A 291 2.28 1.06 8.01
CA ALA A 291 1.64 1.07 6.69
C ALA A 291 2.17 2.27 5.89
N ASN A 292 3.11 2.00 4.95
CA ASN A 292 3.71 3.02 4.09
C ASN A 292 2.95 3.14 2.77
N VAL A 293 2.66 4.36 2.33
CA VAL A 293 1.98 4.75 1.09
C VAL A 293 0.73 3.90 0.77
N ALA A 294 -0.03 3.57 1.80
CA ALA A 294 -1.26 2.79 1.68
C ALA A 294 -2.42 3.59 1.05
N GLY A 295 -2.44 4.90 1.25
CA GLY A 295 -3.59 5.74 0.95
C GLY A 295 -4.71 5.57 1.98
N GLY A 296 -5.90 6.10 1.70
CA GLY A 296 -7.07 5.99 2.57
C GLY A 296 -7.70 4.59 2.58
N GLY A 297 -7.51 3.82 1.52
CA GLY A 297 -8.17 2.55 1.30
C GLY A 297 -7.67 1.37 2.14
N ARG A 298 -8.42 0.28 2.05
CA ARG A 298 -8.05 -1.06 2.57
C ARG A 298 -7.72 -1.98 1.40
N GLY A 299 -8.56 -2.97 1.04
CA GLY A 299 -8.31 -3.77 -0.16
C GLY A 299 -9.19 -5.01 -0.29
N SER A 300 -9.06 -5.69 -1.43
CA SER A 300 -9.77 -6.92 -1.77
C SER A 300 -9.03 -8.15 -1.23
N PHE A 301 -8.91 -8.27 0.11
CA PHE A 301 -8.04 -9.28 0.73
C PHE A 301 -8.80 -10.34 1.54
N ASN A 302 -10.03 -10.03 1.96
CA ASN A 302 -10.85 -10.92 2.77
C ASN A 302 -12.31 -10.88 2.30
N GLN A 303 -12.55 -11.39 1.09
CA GLN A 303 -13.89 -11.47 0.51
C GLN A 303 -13.97 -12.60 -0.51
N ARG A 304 -15.20 -13.01 -0.85
CA ARG A 304 -15.48 -13.97 -1.90
C ARG A 304 -15.02 -13.42 -3.26
N PHE A 305 -14.29 -14.20 -4.04
CA PHE A 305 -13.64 -13.80 -5.29
C PHE A 305 -12.70 -12.60 -5.14
N ALA A 306 -12.02 -12.50 -3.99
CA ALA A 306 -10.96 -11.52 -3.79
C ALA A 306 -9.81 -11.70 -4.79
N GLN A 307 -9.22 -10.59 -5.24
CA GLN A 307 -8.08 -10.55 -6.17
C GLN A 307 -6.90 -9.82 -5.51
N PRO A 308 -6.25 -10.44 -4.51
CA PRO A 308 -5.29 -9.75 -3.66
C PRO A 308 -4.03 -9.29 -4.41
N ALA A 309 -3.62 -9.94 -5.50
CA ALA A 309 -2.45 -9.52 -6.28
C ALA A 309 -2.76 -8.52 -7.39
N ARG A 310 -4.04 -8.19 -7.62
CA ARG A 310 -4.43 -7.26 -8.68
C ARG A 310 -3.77 -5.88 -8.52
N VAL A 311 -3.34 -5.28 -9.64
CA VAL A 311 -2.81 -3.92 -9.70
C VAL A 311 -3.95 -2.92 -9.93
N SER A 312 -3.82 -1.68 -9.46
CA SER A 312 -4.76 -0.61 -9.83
C SER A 312 -4.62 -0.27 -11.29
N GLY A 313 -5.73 0.03 -11.93
CA GLY A 313 -5.74 0.58 -13.29
C GLY A 313 -4.82 1.79 -13.42
N ALA A 314 -4.26 2.02 -14.60
CA ALA A 314 -3.18 3.00 -14.79
C ALA A 314 -3.60 4.45 -14.53
N HIS A 315 -4.88 4.81 -14.73
CA HIS A 315 -5.40 6.14 -14.42
C HIS A 315 -6.65 6.12 -13.54
N SER A 316 -7.03 4.97 -13.03
CA SER A 316 -8.16 4.85 -12.12
C SER A 316 -7.77 4.02 -10.92
N ASN A 317 -8.35 4.34 -9.78
CA ASN A 317 -8.18 3.60 -8.54
C ASN A 317 -9.40 2.69 -8.29
N THR A 318 -10.04 2.25 -9.34
CA THR A 318 -11.22 1.37 -9.27
C THR A 318 -10.87 -0.06 -8.89
N LEU A 319 -9.81 -0.23 -8.15
CA LEU A 319 -9.51 -1.48 -7.48
C LEU A 319 -10.63 -1.81 -6.53
N TYR A 320 -11.27 -2.81 -6.87
CA TYR A 320 -12.40 -3.31 -6.21
C TYR A 320 -12.04 -4.22 -5.02
N PRO A 321 -12.79 -4.17 -3.99
CA PRO A 321 -13.25 -2.96 -3.33
C PRO A 321 -12.14 -2.43 -2.43
N VAL A 322 -11.69 -1.21 -2.66
CA VAL A 322 -10.52 -0.65 -1.97
C VAL A 322 -10.89 0.44 -1.00
N ASP A 323 -11.66 1.40 -1.47
CA ASP A 323 -11.88 2.65 -0.75
C ASP A 323 -13.17 2.58 0.09
N LEU A 324 -13.16 1.65 1.07
CA LEU A 324 -14.29 1.37 1.94
C LEU A 324 -14.18 2.12 3.26
N PHE A 325 -15.27 2.79 3.67
CA PHE A 325 -15.41 3.31 5.03
C PHE A 325 -15.35 2.16 6.07
N PRO A 326 -14.66 2.35 7.24
CA PRO A 326 -14.04 3.56 7.76
C PRO A 326 -12.63 3.81 7.21
N PHE A 327 -12.18 5.09 7.31
CA PHE A 327 -10.84 5.49 6.91
C PHE A 327 -9.96 5.85 8.11
N THR A 328 -10.55 6.45 9.16
CA THR A 328 -9.89 6.86 10.40
C THR A 328 -9.71 5.70 11.37
N ASP A 329 -8.77 5.81 12.31
CA ASP A 329 -8.47 4.77 13.29
C ASP A 329 -9.55 4.65 14.37
N ILE A 330 -10.17 5.76 14.73
CA ILE A 330 -11.24 5.85 15.72
C ILE A 330 -12.59 6.02 15.05
N ASP A 331 -13.65 5.81 15.81
CA ASP A 331 -15.01 5.92 15.30
C ASP A 331 -15.33 7.30 14.75
N GLU A 332 -15.80 7.32 13.53
CA GLU A 332 -16.34 8.47 12.83
C GLU A 332 -17.72 8.12 12.23
N THR A 333 -18.59 9.10 12.13
CA THR A 333 -19.90 8.90 11.51
C THR A 333 -19.92 9.46 10.10
N ASP A 334 -20.19 8.61 9.09
CA ASP A 334 -20.42 9.07 7.74
C ASP A 334 -21.73 9.88 7.67
N PRO A 335 -21.70 11.18 7.36
CA PRO A 335 -22.88 12.02 7.37
C PRO A 335 -23.92 11.68 6.28
N VAL A 336 -23.54 10.88 5.28
CA VAL A 336 -24.43 10.49 4.17
C VAL A 336 -25.18 9.20 4.49
N THR A 337 -24.48 8.19 5.05
CA THR A 337 -25.07 6.88 5.34
C THR A 337 -25.51 6.72 6.80
N GLY A 338 -25.02 7.58 7.70
CA GLY A 338 -25.22 7.44 9.14
C GLY A 338 -24.43 6.31 9.79
N ALA A 339 -23.59 5.61 9.03
CA ALA A 339 -22.76 4.54 9.56
C ALA A 339 -21.66 5.10 10.46
N THR A 340 -21.48 4.53 11.65
CA THR A 340 -20.39 4.85 12.57
C THR A 340 -19.45 3.68 12.66
N ASP A 341 -18.13 3.91 12.44
CA ASP A 341 -17.12 2.86 12.45
C ASP A 341 -15.70 3.47 12.53
N GLY A 342 -14.71 2.67 12.94
CA GLY A 342 -13.29 3.06 13.01
C GLY A 342 -12.36 1.87 12.78
N LEU A 343 -11.22 2.09 12.16
CA LEU A 343 -10.32 1.02 11.73
C LEU A 343 -9.77 0.20 12.91
N LEU A 344 -9.40 0.85 14.01
CA LEU A 344 -8.88 0.17 15.20
C LEU A 344 -9.97 -0.17 16.23
N THR A 345 -11.18 0.38 16.07
CA THR A 345 -12.28 0.20 17.03
C THR A 345 -13.28 -0.86 16.56
N HIS A 346 -13.30 -1.19 15.27
CA HIS A 346 -14.24 -2.14 14.69
C HIS A 346 -14.17 -3.53 15.35
N ALA A 347 -13.01 -4.13 15.41
CA ALA A 347 -12.84 -5.51 15.91
C ALA A 347 -11.69 -5.68 16.91
N LEU A 348 -10.90 -4.64 17.19
CA LEU A 348 -9.77 -4.74 18.12
C LEU A 348 -10.11 -4.15 19.49
N ARG A 349 -9.91 -4.97 20.53
CA ARG A 349 -9.86 -4.47 21.91
C ARG A 349 -8.63 -3.60 22.12
N ALA A 350 -8.66 -2.71 23.11
CA ALA A 350 -7.58 -1.75 23.36
C ALA A 350 -6.21 -2.43 23.57
N GLU A 351 -6.16 -3.57 24.26
CA GLU A 351 -4.94 -4.34 24.54
C GLU A 351 -4.31 -4.96 23.28
N HIS A 352 -5.08 -5.12 22.20
CA HIS A 352 -4.59 -5.66 20.92
C HIS A 352 -4.21 -4.58 19.91
N ARG A 353 -4.44 -3.30 20.21
CA ARG A 353 -4.06 -2.22 19.29
C ARG A 353 -2.55 -2.04 19.28
N PRO A 354 -1.92 -2.00 18.09
CA PRO A 354 -0.48 -1.78 17.98
C PRO A 354 -0.12 -0.29 18.07
N LYS A 355 1.14 0.03 18.27
CA LYS A 355 1.70 1.33 17.87
C LYS A 355 1.67 1.41 16.35
N LEU A 356 1.12 2.49 15.78
CA LEU A 356 0.80 2.55 14.35
C LEU A 356 1.49 3.74 13.69
N PHE A 357 2.28 3.47 12.65
CA PHE A 357 2.80 4.49 11.76
C PHE A 357 2.10 4.42 10.41
N TYR A 358 1.60 5.55 9.97
CA TYR A 358 1.27 5.83 8.58
C TYR A 358 2.35 6.74 8.01
N SER A 359 2.86 6.42 6.84
CA SER A 359 3.69 7.34 6.08
C SER A 359 3.15 7.47 4.65
N TYR A 360 3.12 8.70 4.15
CA TYR A 360 2.53 9.05 2.86
C TYR A 360 3.44 10.01 2.12
N SER A 361 3.33 9.99 0.81
CA SER A 361 3.85 11.03 -0.07
C SER A 361 2.70 11.89 -0.61
N SER A 362 3.02 12.94 -1.33
CA SER A 362 2.01 13.79 -1.99
C SER A 362 1.12 12.99 -2.94
N HIS A 363 1.67 11.94 -3.57
CA HIS A 363 0.90 11.11 -4.51
C HIS A 363 -0.36 10.52 -3.89
N GLU A 364 -0.29 10.04 -2.66
CA GLU A 364 -1.42 9.38 -2.01
C GLU A 364 -2.60 10.33 -1.77
N TYR A 365 -2.35 11.63 -1.67
CA TYR A 365 -3.42 12.63 -1.56
C TYR A 365 -4.14 12.85 -2.88
N TYR A 366 -3.44 12.80 -4.01
CA TYR A 366 -4.03 12.96 -5.34
C TYR A 366 -4.61 11.66 -5.92
N GLY A 367 -3.95 10.53 -5.67
CA GLY A 367 -4.24 9.26 -6.32
C GLY A 367 -4.80 8.16 -5.41
N ARG A 368 -4.88 8.37 -4.06
CA ARG A 368 -5.23 7.33 -3.10
C ARG A 368 -6.05 7.83 -1.91
N SER A 369 -6.70 9.00 -2.04
CA SER A 369 -7.59 9.56 -1.03
C SER A 369 -7.00 9.61 0.39
N ALA A 370 -5.69 9.84 0.54
CA ALA A 370 -4.99 9.70 1.81
C ALA A 370 -5.46 10.69 2.88
N SER A 371 -6.00 11.86 2.50
CA SER A 371 -6.56 12.81 3.46
C SER A 371 -7.64 12.20 4.36
N LEU A 372 -8.40 11.22 3.84
CA LEU A 372 -9.51 10.60 4.58
C LEU A 372 -9.09 9.89 5.87
N ILE A 373 -7.81 9.54 6.03
CA ILE A 373 -7.35 8.89 7.28
C ILE A 373 -7.24 9.84 8.47
N HIS A 374 -7.24 11.15 8.21
CA HIS A 374 -7.03 12.18 9.24
C HIS A 374 -7.96 13.39 9.09
N ILE A 375 -8.99 13.29 8.27
CA ILE A 375 -10.09 14.25 8.21
C ILE A 375 -11.40 13.55 8.53
N ALA A 376 -12.35 14.29 9.11
CA ALA A 376 -13.70 13.80 9.32
C ALA A 376 -14.40 13.53 7.96
N PRO A 377 -15.35 12.58 7.89
CA PRO A 377 -16.04 12.22 6.66
C PRO A 377 -16.86 13.34 6.01
N ASP A 378 -17.03 14.48 6.71
CA ASP A 378 -17.64 15.70 6.17
C ASP A 378 -16.66 16.59 5.38
N GLY A 379 -15.35 16.32 5.48
CA GLY A 379 -14.27 17.05 4.82
C GLY A 379 -14.03 18.48 5.35
N LYS A 380 -14.55 18.82 6.52
CA LYS A 380 -14.48 20.17 7.09
C LYS A 380 -13.58 20.29 8.32
N HIS A 381 -13.25 19.19 8.93
CA HIS A 381 -12.52 19.13 10.18
C HIS A 381 -11.41 18.09 10.11
N ASP A 382 -10.32 18.33 10.83
CA ASP A 382 -9.32 17.29 11.08
C ASP A 382 -9.93 16.23 12.00
N ALA A 383 -9.76 14.94 11.69
CA ALA A 383 -10.13 13.86 12.58
C ALA A 383 -9.08 13.71 13.70
N PRO A 384 -9.50 13.40 14.93
CA PRO A 384 -8.55 13.10 16.00
C PRO A 384 -7.80 11.79 15.69
N LEU A 385 -6.51 11.76 16.06
CA LEU A 385 -5.70 10.55 15.93
C LEU A 385 -5.78 9.72 17.20
N ALA A 386 -5.74 8.40 17.06
CA ALA A 386 -5.54 7.51 18.20
C ALA A 386 -4.18 7.80 18.88
N PRO A 387 -4.06 7.69 20.21
CA PRO A 387 -2.81 7.99 20.93
C PRO A 387 -1.62 7.16 20.44
N GLU A 388 -1.90 5.95 19.94
CA GLU A 388 -0.93 5.01 19.39
C GLU A 388 -0.53 5.32 17.95
N THR A 389 -1.18 6.28 17.27
CA THR A 389 -0.96 6.57 15.85
C THR A 389 0.00 7.74 15.64
N ARG A 390 0.88 7.61 14.64
CA ARG A 390 1.67 8.71 14.06
C ARG A 390 1.50 8.74 12.56
N ILE A 391 1.44 9.95 12.02
CA ILE A 391 1.35 10.19 10.56
C ILE A 391 2.56 11.01 10.13
N TYR A 392 3.29 10.51 9.13
CA TYR A 392 4.45 11.16 8.54
C TYR A 392 4.20 11.39 7.04
N PHE A 393 4.03 12.63 6.66
CA PHE A 393 3.83 13.03 5.27
C PHE A 393 5.14 13.58 4.70
N PHE A 394 5.66 12.93 3.66
CA PHE A 394 6.84 13.36 2.92
C PHE A 394 6.43 14.30 1.79
N ALA A 395 6.62 15.60 2.02
CA ALA A 395 6.24 16.68 1.11
C ALA A 395 6.90 16.53 -0.27
N GLY A 396 6.15 16.81 -1.34
CA GLY A 396 6.65 16.74 -2.71
C GLY A 396 7.09 15.33 -3.14
N GLY A 397 6.72 14.28 -2.39
CA GLY A 397 7.06 12.90 -2.74
C GLY A 397 6.10 12.29 -3.76
N THR A 398 6.56 11.24 -4.44
CA THR A 398 5.73 10.36 -5.26
C THR A 398 5.62 8.99 -4.60
N HIS A 399 4.78 8.09 -5.10
CA HIS A 399 4.54 6.76 -4.50
C HIS A 399 5.82 5.96 -4.23
N GLY A 400 6.77 6.06 -5.13
CA GLY A 400 8.13 5.56 -4.98
C GLY A 400 9.07 6.47 -5.78
N PRO A 401 10.18 6.95 -5.18
CA PRO A 401 11.11 7.84 -5.86
C PRO A 401 11.60 7.28 -7.19
N ALA A 402 11.59 8.12 -8.23
CA ALA A 402 12.22 7.76 -9.49
C ALA A 402 13.75 7.74 -9.35
N ALA A 403 14.41 7.03 -10.26
CA ALA A 403 15.85 7.11 -10.36
C ALA A 403 16.30 8.53 -10.73
N PHE A 404 17.50 8.89 -10.29
CA PHE A 404 18.13 10.15 -10.70
C PHE A 404 19.36 9.87 -11.58
N PRO A 405 19.57 10.60 -12.68
CA PRO A 405 18.68 11.61 -13.26
C PRO A 405 17.38 11.02 -13.79
N PRO A 406 16.24 11.76 -13.67
CA PRO A 406 14.95 11.25 -14.11
C PRO A 406 14.87 11.13 -15.64
N ARG A 407 14.16 10.08 -16.12
CA ARG A 407 13.93 9.85 -17.56
C ARG A 407 12.43 9.72 -17.80
N THR A 408 11.90 10.57 -18.65
CA THR A 408 10.49 10.53 -19.06
C THR A 408 10.21 9.31 -19.93
N ALA A 409 9.07 8.65 -19.67
CA ALA A 409 8.60 7.52 -20.47
C ALA A 409 7.09 7.69 -20.80
N ASN A 410 6.20 7.27 -19.90
CA ASN A 410 4.75 7.26 -20.09
C ASN A 410 4.05 8.45 -19.40
N THR A 411 4.77 9.53 -19.13
CA THR A 411 4.28 10.73 -18.44
C THR A 411 4.60 11.98 -19.25
N GLN A 412 3.85 13.06 -19.03
CA GLN A 412 4.11 14.34 -19.70
C GLN A 412 5.34 15.06 -19.14
N ASN A 413 5.60 14.89 -17.83
CA ASN A 413 6.75 15.51 -17.17
C ASN A 413 7.77 14.45 -16.77
N ALA A 414 9.02 14.84 -16.53
CA ALA A 414 10.03 13.98 -15.95
C ALA A 414 9.54 13.41 -14.59
N PRO A 415 9.77 12.14 -14.29
CA PRO A 415 9.32 11.51 -13.06
C PRO A 415 10.07 12.08 -11.83
N ASN A 416 9.36 12.14 -10.70
CA ASN A 416 9.82 12.75 -9.47
C ASN A 416 10.86 11.90 -8.72
N PRO A 417 12.12 12.37 -8.54
CA PRO A 417 13.19 11.62 -7.88
C PRO A 417 13.39 11.99 -6.40
N ASN A 418 12.43 12.64 -5.72
CA ASN A 418 12.57 13.06 -4.31
C ASN A 418 12.93 11.86 -3.40
N PRO A 419 14.11 11.82 -2.76
CA PRO A 419 14.65 10.64 -2.10
C PRO A 419 14.16 10.45 -0.65
N TYR A 420 12.90 10.73 -0.36
CA TYR A 420 12.33 10.69 1.00
C TYR A 420 12.49 9.33 1.70
N THR A 421 12.70 8.25 0.97
CA THR A 421 12.96 6.91 1.54
C THR A 421 14.23 6.84 2.39
N LEU A 422 15.17 7.79 2.25
CA LEU A 422 16.32 7.92 3.14
C LEU A 422 15.90 8.16 4.61
N CYS A 423 14.71 8.67 4.85
CA CYS A 423 14.15 8.82 6.19
C CYS A 423 13.71 7.50 6.84
N PHE A 424 13.55 6.42 6.08
CA PHE A 424 12.91 5.20 6.57
C PHE A 424 13.69 4.51 7.68
N ARG A 425 15.03 4.52 7.62
CA ARG A 425 15.89 3.94 8.67
C ARG A 425 15.68 4.65 10.02
N ALA A 426 15.58 5.97 10.02
CA ALA A 426 15.28 6.74 11.23
C ALA A 426 13.89 6.44 11.77
N VAL A 427 12.89 6.36 10.90
CA VAL A 427 11.49 6.05 11.27
C VAL A 427 11.38 4.63 11.84
N LEU A 428 12.04 3.62 11.24
CA LEU A 428 12.08 2.26 11.78
C LEU A 428 12.77 2.21 13.16
N THR A 429 13.88 2.94 13.32
CA THR A 429 14.57 3.05 14.61
C THR A 429 13.65 3.65 15.67
N ALA A 430 12.90 4.70 15.33
CA ALA A 430 11.93 5.34 16.23
C ALA A 430 10.77 4.39 16.60
N MET A 431 10.23 3.64 15.63
CA MET A 431 9.21 2.61 15.88
C MET A 431 9.75 1.54 16.85
N ASN A 432 10.94 1.02 16.58
CA ASN A 432 11.54 -0.01 17.43
C ASN A 432 11.79 0.50 18.86
N ALA A 433 12.26 1.72 19.03
CA ALA A 433 12.43 2.33 20.36
C ALA A 433 11.08 2.49 21.08
N TRP A 434 10.02 2.86 20.34
CA TRP A 434 8.69 3.03 20.91
C TRP A 434 8.10 1.71 21.42
N VAL A 435 8.20 0.63 20.64
CA VAL A 435 7.68 -0.69 21.05
C VAL A 435 8.57 -1.42 22.05
N THR A 436 9.88 -1.05 22.14
CA THR A 436 10.85 -1.73 23.00
C THR A 436 10.93 -1.14 24.40
N VAL A 437 11.09 0.18 24.48
CA VAL A 437 11.36 0.91 25.74
C VAL A 437 10.39 2.07 25.96
N GLY A 438 9.36 2.22 25.12
CA GLY A 438 8.34 3.25 25.26
C GLY A 438 8.79 4.66 24.87
N THR A 439 9.98 4.84 24.29
CA THR A 439 10.45 6.15 23.82
C THR A 439 9.53 6.67 22.74
N ALA A 440 8.88 7.81 23.01
CA ALA A 440 7.96 8.42 22.05
C ALA A 440 8.72 8.81 20.75
N PRO A 441 8.20 8.43 19.57
CA PRO A 441 8.77 8.84 18.29
C PRO A 441 8.53 10.33 18.05
N PRO A 442 9.15 10.93 17.01
CA PRO A 442 8.79 12.27 16.57
C PRO A 442 7.27 12.46 16.45
N ALA A 443 6.79 13.67 16.76
CA ALA A 443 5.38 13.99 16.62
C ALA A 443 4.93 13.82 15.15
N SER A 444 3.63 13.59 14.93
CA SER A 444 3.05 13.52 13.60
C SER A 444 3.28 14.81 12.84
N VAL A 445 3.67 14.69 11.56
CA VAL A 445 3.92 15.82 10.64
C VAL A 445 3.17 15.54 9.34
N TYR A 446 2.03 16.20 9.15
CA TYR A 446 1.14 16.02 8.00
C TYR A 446 0.29 17.28 7.77
N PRO A 447 -0.24 17.51 6.56
CA PRO A 447 -1.07 18.67 6.28
C PRO A 447 -2.42 18.57 6.98
N ARG A 448 -2.95 19.71 7.49
CA ARG A 448 -4.19 19.76 8.26
C ARG A 448 -5.11 20.88 7.77
N ILE A 449 -6.41 20.66 7.89
CA ILE A 449 -7.43 21.68 7.60
C ILE A 449 -7.23 22.88 8.54
N ALA A 450 -7.08 22.62 9.84
CA ALA A 450 -6.91 23.67 10.86
C ALA A 450 -5.63 24.50 10.68
N ALA A 451 -4.59 23.96 10.04
CA ALA A 451 -3.36 24.68 9.72
C ALA A 451 -3.46 25.46 8.39
N GLY A 452 -4.49 25.19 7.58
CA GLY A 452 -4.67 25.79 6.26
C GLY A 452 -3.71 25.28 5.19
N ASP A 453 -3.06 24.14 5.44
CA ASP A 453 -2.14 23.48 4.50
C ASP A 453 -2.73 22.22 3.85
N LEU A 454 -4.00 21.91 4.14
CA LEU A 454 -4.81 20.89 3.48
C LEU A 454 -6.09 21.53 2.95
N VAL A 455 -6.29 21.47 1.63
CA VAL A 455 -7.34 22.23 0.92
C VAL A 455 -8.03 21.41 -0.17
N PRO A 456 -9.25 21.79 -0.61
CA PRO A 456 -9.83 21.25 -1.84
C PRO A 456 -8.92 21.53 -3.06
N LEU A 457 -8.93 20.65 -4.06
CA LEU A 457 -8.12 20.81 -5.28
C LEU A 457 -8.34 22.18 -5.96
N SER A 458 -9.56 22.69 -5.97
CA SER A 458 -9.91 24.00 -6.53
C SER A 458 -9.25 25.20 -5.81
N GLU A 459 -8.77 24.99 -4.59
CA GLU A 459 -8.11 26.03 -3.77
C GLU A 459 -6.58 25.92 -3.78
N VAL A 460 -6.02 24.92 -4.47
CA VAL A 460 -4.58 24.82 -4.68
C VAL A 460 -4.12 25.93 -5.59
N LYS A 461 -3.33 26.85 -5.07
CA LYS A 461 -2.75 27.98 -5.82
C LYS A 461 -1.45 27.57 -6.50
N PHE A 462 -1.53 26.58 -7.41
CA PHE A 462 -0.37 26.15 -8.16
C PHE A 462 0.13 27.25 -9.10
N PRO A 463 1.45 27.53 -9.19
CA PRO A 463 1.98 28.55 -10.08
C PRO A 463 1.66 28.23 -11.55
N LYS A 464 1.39 29.27 -12.35
CA LYS A 464 1.09 29.13 -13.78
C LYS A 464 2.38 28.88 -14.57
N ILE A 465 2.94 27.69 -14.43
CA ILE A 465 4.15 27.28 -15.15
C ILE A 465 3.77 26.97 -16.59
N PRO A 466 4.43 27.56 -17.60
CA PRO A 466 4.14 27.28 -19.00
C PRO A 466 4.24 25.80 -19.35
N GLY A 467 3.23 25.26 -20.03
CA GLY A 467 3.16 23.84 -20.39
C GLY A 467 2.78 22.88 -19.25
N ILE A 468 2.60 23.35 -18.02
CA ILE A 468 2.23 22.52 -16.87
C ILE A 468 0.82 22.88 -16.41
N ALA A 469 -0.05 21.88 -16.34
CA ALA A 469 -1.41 22.05 -15.83
C ALA A 469 -1.60 21.28 -14.53
N LEU A 470 -2.22 21.92 -13.54
CA LEU A 470 -2.72 21.23 -12.34
C LEU A 470 -3.79 20.21 -12.78
N PRO A 471 -3.84 19.01 -12.19
CA PRO A 471 -4.91 18.06 -12.42
C PRO A 471 -6.29 18.70 -12.23
N THR A 472 -7.24 18.37 -13.08
CA THR A 472 -8.61 18.90 -12.99
C THR A 472 -9.51 18.02 -12.11
N HIS A 473 -9.08 16.83 -11.79
CA HIS A 473 -9.79 15.88 -10.93
C HIS A 473 -8.81 14.96 -10.20
N LEU A 474 -9.31 14.38 -9.11
CA LEU A 474 -8.61 13.43 -8.23
C LEU A 474 -9.19 12.04 -8.40
N GLN A 475 -8.44 11.03 -8.00
CA GLN A 475 -9.02 9.70 -7.77
C GLN A 475 -9.73 9.72 -6.40
N LEU A 476 -11.06 9.61 -6.43
CA LEU A 476 -11.91 9.77 -5.27
C LEU A 476 -12.38 8.43 -4.72
N ALA A 477 -12.31 8.26 -3.40
CA ALA A 477 -13.06 7.23 -2.70
C ALA A 477 -14.56 7.53 -2.82
N ARG A 478 -15.36 6.50 -3.10
CA ARG A 478 -16.81 6.61 -3.23
C ARG A 478 -17.52 5.66 -2.27
N ARG A 479 -18.77 6.00 -1.96
CA ARG A 479 -19.66 5.09 -1.27
C ARG A 479 -20.15 4.05 -2.28
N GLU A 480 -19.63 2.85 -2.17
CA GLU A 480 -19.88 1.75 -3.11
C GLU A 480 -20.84 0.74 -2.47
N ASP A 481 -21.90 0.37 -3.21
CA ASP A 481 -22.85 -0.66 -2.79
C ASP A 481 -22.61 -1.94 -3.62
N TYR A 482 -21.99 -2.92 -2.97
CA TYR A 482 -21.75 -4.27 -3.49
C TYR A 482 -22.87 -5.26 -3.15
N GLY A 483 -23.94 -4.78 -2.51
CA GLY A 483 -25.07 -5.59 -2.05
C GLY A 483 -25.07 -5.85 -0.54
N PRO A 484 -26.19 -6.39 -0.01
CA PRO A 484 -26.47 -6.42 1.43
C PRO A 484 -25.56 -7.33 2.25
N GLU A 485 -24.94 -8.34 1.62
CA GLU A 485 -24.07 -9.30 2.32
C GLU A 485 -22.58 -8.89 2.31
N PHE A 486 -22.24 -7.81 1.59
CA PHE A 486 -20.85 -7.46 1.40
C PHE A 486 -20.16 -7.05 2.72
N ARG A 487 -20.74 -6.13 3.48
CA ARG A 487 -20.14 -5.64 4.73
C ARG A 487 -20.02 -6.70 5.83
N THR A 488 -20.93 -7.66 5.88
CA THR A 488 -21.01 -8.66 6.96
C THR A 488 -20.36 -9.98 6.63
N LYS A 489 -20.29 -10.34 5.34
CA LYS A 489 -19.81 -11.66 4.89
C LYS A 489 -18.72 -11.58 3.82
N GLY A 490 -18.42 -10.40 3.30
CA GLY A 490 -17.50 -10.24 2.18
C GLY A 490 -18.04 -10.80 0.86
N ILE A 491 -19.37 -10.77 0.65
CA ILE A 491 -20.02 -11.34 -0.55
C ILE A 491 -20.59 -10.22 -1.40
N ALA A 492 -19.97 -9.94 -2.55
CA ALA A 492 -20.50 -9.02 -3.55
C ALA A 492 -21.60 -9.70 -4.37
N THR A 493 -22.80 -9.11 -4.37
CA THR A 493 -23.95 -9.56 -5.16
C THR A 493 -24.34 -8.56 -6.25
N ILE A 494 -23.66 -7.41 -6.28
CA ILE A 494 -23.83 -6.35 -7.27
C ILE A 494 -22.44 -6.04 -7.86
N GLU A 495 -22.26 -6.30 -9.16
CA GLU A 495 -21.07 -5.96 -9.94
C GLU A 495 -21.47 -5.41 -11.31
N PRO A 496 -20.93 -4.27 -11.75
CA PRO A 496 -20.14 -3.31 -10.96
C PRO A 496 -20.95 -2.75 -9.77
N PRO A 497 -20.31 -2.28 -8.69
CA PRO A 497 -21.02 -1.72 -7.56
C PRO A 497 -21.84 -0.48 -7.95
N LYS A 498 -22.93 -0.21 -7.26
CA LYS A 498 -23.62 1.06 -7.40
C LYS A 498 -22.78 2.17 -6.76
N LEU A 499 -22.46 3.19 -7.53
CA LEU A 499 -21.66 4.30 -7.08
C LEU A 499 -22.53 5.36 -6.40
N GLY A 500 -22.29 5.61 -5.13
CA GLY A 500 -22.86 6.71 -4.37
C GLY A 500 -21.99 7.97 -4.41
N ALA A 501 -22.29 8.92 -3.53
CA ALA A 501 -21.54 10.16 -3.39
C ALA A 501 -20.06 9.90 -3.04
N ALA A 502 -19.16 10.68 -3.62
CA ALA A 502 -17.75 10.66 -3.25
C ALA A 502 -17.56 11.14 -1.81
N PHE A 503 -16.52 10.62 -1.15
CA PHE A 503 -16.00 11.21 0.06
C PHE A 503 -15.22 12.49 -0.28
N PRO A 504 -15.20 13.50 0.60
CA PRO A 504 -14.41 14.71 0.38
C PRO A 504 -12.92 14.40 0.49
N VAL A 505 -12.20 14.49 -0.62
CA VAL A 505 -10.74 14.31 -0.66
C VAL A 505 -10.09 15.68 -0.76
N LEU A 506 -9.11 15.91 0.11
CA LEU A 506 -8.34 17.14 0.16
C LEU A 506 -6.88 16.87 -0.22
N VAL A 507 -6.17 17.88 -0.67
CA VAL A 507 -4.79 17.80 -1.13
C VAL A 507 -3.90 18.82 -0.42
N PRO A 508 -2.58 18.57 -0.31
CA PRO A 508 -1.65 19.52 0.26
C PRO A 508 -1.65 20.85 -0.51
N ARG A 509 -1.60 21.97 0.23
CA ARG A 509 -1.39 23.31 -0.31
C ARG A 509 0.08 23.47 -0.69
N VAL A 510 0.36 24.23 -1.75
CA VAL A 510 1.70 24.46 -2.25
C VAL A 510 2.17 25.90 -2.03
N ASP A 511 3.49 26.10 -2.04
CA ASP A 511 4.17 27.41 -2.02
C ASP A 511 4.21 28.05 -3.42
N ALA A 512 4.89 29.21 -3.54
CA ALA A 512 5.02 29.93 -4.79
C ALA A 512 5.80 29.16 -5.87
N ASP A 513 6.58 28.15 -5.48
CA ASP A 513 7.33 27.27 -6.38
C ASP A 513 6.52 26.03 -6.79
N GLY A 514 5.34 25.84 -6.23
CA GLY A 514 4.50 24.65 -6.46
C GLY A 514 4.89 23.45 -5.62
N ASN A 515 5.73 23.60 -4.59
CA ASN A 515 6.11 22.57 -3.64
C ASN A 515 5.18 22.57 -2.41
N ASP A 516 4.92 21.38 -1.83
CA ASP A 516 4.03 21.26 -0.67
C ASP A 516 4.53 22.07 0.54
N LEU A 517 3.60 22.78 1.20
CA LEU A 517 3.88 23.60 2.38
C LEU A 517 4.02 22.77 3.65
N GLY A 518 3.11 21.82 3.88
CA GLY A 518 3.07 20.97 5.06
C GLY A 518 3.97 19.74 4.92
N GLY A 519 4.16 19.01 6.03
CA GLY A 519 4.86 17.73 6.03
C GLY A 519 6.37 17.81 6.30
N ILE A 520 7.02 16.65 6.17
CA ILE A 520 8.48 16.49 6.27
C ILE A 520 9.06 16.91 4.92
N ARG A 521 9.73 18.06 4.90
CA ARG A 521 10.33 18.61 3.69
C ARG A 521 11.78 18.14 3.59
N MET A 522 12.05 17.27 2.63
CA MET A 522 13.43 16.91 2.25
C MET A 522 14.18 18.17 1.83
N PRO A 523 15.54 18.18 1.87
CA PRO A 523 16.31 19.33 1.38
C PRO A 523 15.96 19.74 -0.05
N GLU A 524 15.61 18.79 -0.90
CA GLU A 524 15.12 19.01 -2.28
C GLU A 524 13.85 19.88 -2.35
N ILE A 525 13.05 19.86 -1.29
CA ILE A 525 11.84 20.68 -1.17
C ILE A 525 12.11 21.98 -0.39
N ALA A 526 12.98 21.93 0.59
CA ALA A 526 13.28 23.09 1.45
C ALA A 526 14.24 24.09 0.77
N VAL A 527 15.12 23.61 -0.12
CA VAL A 527 16.15 24.35 -0.86
C VAL A 527 16.05 23.92 -2.35
N PRO A 528 14.95 24.24 -3.05
CA PRO A 528 14.62 23.56 -4.29
C PRO A 528 15.42 24.05 -5.51
N LEU A 529 15.68 23.11 -6.43
CA LEU A 529 16.10 23.37 -7.82
C LEU A 529 14.98 23.08 -8.82
N ALA A 530 13.82 22.62 -8.33
CA ALA A 530 12.68 22.22 -9.14
C ALA A 530 11.38 22.28 -8.32
N THR A 531 10.25 22.19 -9.00
CA THR A 531 8.98 21.80 -8.40
C THR A 531 8.88 20.28 -8.39
N TYR A 532 8.50 19.70 -7.26
CA TYR A 532 8.25 18.29 -7.06
C TYR A 532 6.77 18.09 -6.74
N THR A 533 6.03 17.38 -7.59
CA THR A 533 4.60 17.13 -7.37
C THR A 533 4.31 15.67 -7.06
N GLY A 534 3.20 15.40 -6.38
CA GLY A 534 2.67 14.06 -6.18
C GLY A 534 1.90 13.50 -7.38
N TRP A 535 1.81 14.24 -8.49
CA TRP A 535 1.04 13.91 -9.67
C TRP A 535 1.84 14.13 -10.95
N ASN A 536 1.52 13.35 -11.99
CA ASN A 536 2.08 13.50 -13.33
C ASN A 536 1.01 13.04 -14.33
N PRO A 537 0.66 13.83 -15.35
CA PRO A 537 -0.31 13.40 -16.34
C PRO A 537 0.25 12.31 -17.26
N ARG A 538 -0.64 11.45 -17.77
CA ARG A 538 -0.31 10.41 -18.76
C ARG A 538 0.19 11.05 -20.06
N ALA A 539 1.21 10.44 -20.66
CA ALA A 539 1.65 10.85 -21.99
C ALA A 539 0.53 10.64 -23.03
N PRO A 540 0.35 11.55 -24.00
CA PRO A 540 -0.67 11.38 -25.05
C PRO A 540 -0.53 10.07 -25.84
N SER A 541 0.68 9.54 -25.96
CA SER A 541 0.98 8.28 -26.68
C SER A 541 0.33 7.02 -26.09
N ILE A 542 -0.03 7.07 -24.79
CA ILE A 542 -0.66 5.94 -24.08
C ILE A 542 -2.16 6.20 -23.79
N GLY A 543 -2.73 7.23 -24.39
CA GLY A 543 -4.15 7.60 -24.22
C GLY A 543 -4.46 8.26 -22.89
N ALA A 544 -5.66 8.86 -22.80
CA ALA A 544 -6.18 9.59 -21.63
C ALA A 544 -5.18 10.62 -21.06
N PRO A 545 -4.70 11.62 -21.84
CA PRO A 545 -3.66 12.56 -21.39
C PRO A 545 -4.13 13.53 -20.30
N GLY A 546 -5.43 13.61 -20.04
CA GLY A 546 -5.99 14.40 -18.93
C GLY A 546 -6.03 13.64 -17.60
N GLU A 547 -5.71 12.33 -17.59
CA GLU A 547 -5.70 11.49 -16.41
C GLU A 547 -4.31 11.43 -15.78
N LEU A 548 -4.28 11.11 -14.47
CA LEU A 548 -3.03 10.91 -13.76
C LEU A 548 -2.36 9.60 -14.17
N ALA A 549 -1.05 9.65 -14.40
CA ALA A 549 -0.25 8.44 -14.49
C ALA A 549 -0.16 7.80 -13.09
N SER A 550 -0.51 6.51 -13.02
CA SER A 550 -0.54 5.79 -11.75
C SER A 550 0.83 5.81 -11.07
N LEU A 551 0.84 6.15 -9.78
CA LEU A 551 2.02 6.09 -8.90
C LEU A 551 3.14 7.09 -9.25
N GLN A 552 2.90 8.03 -10.19
CA GLN A 552 3.91 8.95 -10.70
C GLN A 552 3.69 10.38 -10.20
N GLY A 553 4.80 11.05 -9.85
CA GLY A 553 4.87 12.49 -9.61
C GLY A 553 5.74 13.16 -10.66
N SER A 554 5.72 14.51 -10.70
CA SER A 554 6.51 15.30 -11.66
C SER A 554 7.71 15.95 -10.99
N TRP A 555 8.80 16.01 -11.73
CA TRP A 555 9.96 16.86 -11.48
C TRP A 555 10.03 17.92 -12.57
N ILE A 556 9.88 19.21 -12.17
CA ILE A 556 9.77 20.35 -13.09
C ILE A 556 10.89 21.33 -12.73
N PRO A 557 12.06 21.28 -13.39
CA PRO A 557 13.23 22.09 -13.04
C PRO A 557 12.94 23.58 -13.18
N PHE A 558 13.64 24.41 -12.39
CA PHE A 558 13.66 25.84 -12.56
C PHE A 558 14.53 26.24 -13.74
N ALA A 559 14.28 27.39 -14.34
CA ALA A 559 15.20 27.99 -15.28
C ALA A 559 16.56 28.24 -14.61
N LEU A 560 17.66 28.08 -15.35
CA LEU A 560 19.00 28.31 -14.81
C LEU A 560 19.22 29.80 -14.50
N THR A 561 18.83 30.66 -15.46
CA THR A 561 19.07 32.11 -15.40
C THR A 561 17.75 32.91 -15.39
N LYS A 562 17.80 34.14 -14.86
CA LYS A 562 16.71 35.09 -14.90
C LYS A 562 16.25 35.35 -16.34
N ALA A 563 17.18 35.46 -17.28
CA ALA A 563 16.88 35.70 -18.69
C ALA A 563 16.07 34.53 -19.31
N GLU A 564 16.43 33.29 -19.02
CA GLU A 564 15.68 32.10 -19.45
C GLU A 564 14.29 32.07 -18.84
N ARG A 565 14.16 32.35 -17.54
CA ARG A 565 12.91 32.43 -16.81
C ARG A 565 11.96 33.47 -17.45
N GLU A 566 12.46 34.69 -17.69
CA GLU A 566 11.68 35.77 -18.30
C GLU A 566 11.27 35.43 -19.73
N LYS A 567 12.16 34.81 -20.51
CA LYS A 567 11.88 34.34 -21.88
C LYS A 567 10.79 33.27 -21.91
N SER A 568 10.80 32.32 -20.95
CA SER A 568 9.79 31.26 -20.87
C SER A 568 8.47 31.72 -20.25
N GLY A 569 8.46 32.83 -19.51
CA GLY A 569 7.31 33.29 -18.74
C GLY A 569 7.06 32.48 -17.46
N ASP A 570 8.07 31.77 -16.96
CA ASP A 570 7.96 31.01 -15.70
C ASP A 570 7.87 31.98 -14.52
N PRO A 571 6.83 31.89 -13.67
CA PRO A 571 6.68 32.76 -12.51
C PRO A 571 7.65 32.45 -11.36
N ARG A 572 8.26 31.23 -11.35
CA ARG A 572 9.17 30.80 -10.30
C ARG A 572 10.55 31.45 -10.50
N LEU A 573 11.23 31.79 -9.42
CA LEU A 573 12.59 32.32 -9.51
C LEU A 573 13.54 31.29 -10.13
N SER A 574 14.47 31.75 -10.97
CA SER A 574 15.55 30.94 -11.53
C SER A 574 16.59 30.53 -10.47
N ILE A 575 17.44 29.58 -10.80
CA ILE A 575 18.50 29.08 -9.90
C ILE A 575 19.47 30.21 -9.53
N ASP A 576 19.88 31.06 -10.46
CA ASP A 576 20.79 32.17 -10.21
C ASP A 576 20.17 33.32 -9.39
N GLU A 577 18.84 33.48 -9.44
CA GLU A 577 18.10 34.40 -8.57
C GLU A 577 17.99 33.91 -7.12
N ARG A 578 18.16 32.59 -6.88
CA ARG A 578 18.01 31.95 -5.56
C ARG A 578 19.33 31.77 -4.84
N TYR A 579 20.36 31.40 -5.59
CA TYR A 579 21.64 30.99 -5.04
C TYR A 579 22.77 31.72 -5.75
N SER A 580 23.68 32.31 -4.97
CA SER A 580 24.87 32.98 -5.52
C SER A 580 25.87 32.00 -6.17
N GLY A 581 25.61 30.71 -6.11
CA GLY A 581 26.42 29.66 -6.72
C GLY A 581 26.30 28.33 -5.98
N ARG A 582 27.02 27.32 -6.48
CA ARG A 582 27.02 25.94 -5.99
C ARG A 582 27.27 25.85 -4.49
N GLU A 583 28.26 26.56 -3.98
CA GLU A 583 28.61 26.49 -2.57
C GLU A 583 27.51 27.01 -1.65
N ALA A 584 26.89 28.14 -2.01
CA ALA A 584 25.75 28.70 -1.26
C ALA A 584 24.56 27.73 -1.23
N TYR A 585 24.26 27.07 -2.36
CA TYR A 585 23.24 26.05 -2.43
C TYR A 585 23.57 24.87 -1.50
N LEU A 586 24.80 24.32 -1.58
CA LEU A 586 25.20 23.17 -0.78
C LEU A 586 25.19 23.47 0.73
N GLN A 587 25.57 24.67 1.15
CA GLN A 587 25.47 25.11 2.54
C GLN A 587 24.00 25.17 3.01
N ALA A 588 23.10 25.72 2.19
CA ALA A 588 21.68 25.74 2.52
C ALA A 588 21.08 24.32 2.56
N PHE A 589 21.45 23.48 1.59
CA PHE A 589 21.03 22.08 1.51
C PHE A 589 21.47 21.28 2.74
N GLU A 590 22.75 21.41 3.14
CA GLU A 590 23.27 20.77 4.36
C GLU A 590 22.52 21.26 5.60
N ALA A 591 22.27 22.55 5.72
CA ALA A 591 21.52 23.10 6.84
C ALA A 591 20.11 22.51 6.93
N ALA A 592 19.43 22.31 5.79
CA ALA A 592 18.12 21.66 5.72
C ALA A 592 18.21 20.16 6.09
N ALA A 593 19.21 19.43 5.60
CA ALA A 593 19.44 18.02 5.94
C ALA A 593 19.72 17.83 7.46
N ARG A 594 20.53 18.70 8.07
CA ARG A 594 20.79 18.68 9.52
C ARG A 594 19.54 18.93 10.36
N LYS A 595 18.56 19.70 9.88
CA LYS A 595 17.26 19.87 10.54
C LYS A 595 16.48 18.54 10.59
N LEU A 596 16.54 17.72 9.53
CA LEU A 596 15.92 16.40 9.54
C LEU A 596 16.60 15.47 10.56
N VAL A 597 17.93 15.53 10.67
CA VAL A 597 18.66 14.78 11.70
C VAL A 597 18.21 15.21 13.10
N SER A 598 18.18 16.51 13.37
CA SER A 598 17.77 17.05 14.68
C SER A 598 16.30 16.73 15.02
N ALA A 599 15.43 16.64 14.02
CA ALA A 599 14.02 16.29 14.16
C ALA A 599 13.79 14.77 14.28
N GLY A 600 14.82 13.92 14.12
CA GLY A 600 14.73 12.48 14.21
C GLY A 600 14.16 11.78 12.95
N PHE A 601 14.16 12.46 11.81
CA PHE A 601 13.69 11.90 10.53
C PHE A 601 14.83 11.43 9.61
N LEU A 602 16.09 11.72 9.93
CA LEU A 602 17.26 11.23 9.20
C LEU A 602 18.31 10.75 10.19
N LEU A 603 18.92 9.60 9.96
CA LEU A 603 20.04 9.16 10.78
C LEU A 603 21.30 9.98 10.45
N PRO A 604 22.15 10.31 11.43
CA PRO A 604 23.42 10.97 11.16
C PRO A 604 24.30 10.22 10.13
N ALA A 605 24.20 8.90 10.11
CA ALA A 605 24.93 8.04 9.17
C ALA A 605 24.46 8.20 7.71
N ASP A 606 23.24 8.68 7.47
CA ASP A 606 22.67 8.88 6.13
C ASP A 606 22.94 10.27 5.56
N LEU A 607 23.38 11.20 6.40
CA LEU A 607 23.65 12.57 6.00
C LEU A 607 24.65 12.68 4.85
N PRO A 608 25.82 12.00 4.86
CA PRO A 608 26.78 12.09 3.75
C PRO A 608 26.16 11.71 2.40
N HIS A 609 25.37 10.63 2.36
CA HIS A 609 24.72 10.16 1.13
C HIS A 609 23.69 11.18 0.60
N LEU A 610 22.94 11.83 1.49
CA LEU A 610 22.00 12.88 1.10
C LEU A 610 22.75 14.13 0.57
N LEU A 611 23.90 14.49 1.15
CA LEU A 611 24.72 15.61 0.66
C LEU A 611 25.36 15.34 -0.72
N GLU A 612 25.82 14.13 -0.95
CA GLU A 612 26.31 13.69 -2.27
C GLU A 612 25.18 13.80 -3.31
N ARG A 613 23.97 13.41 -2.93
CA ARG A 613 22.79 13.55 -3.78
C ARG A 613 22.49 15.01 -4.13
N GLY A 614 22.50 15.92 -3.17
CA GLY A 614 22.30 17.36 -3.40
C GLY A 614 23.37 17.97 -4.33
N ALA A 615 24.62 17.55 -4.19
CA ALA A 615 25.70 17.95 -5.09
C ALA A 615 25.46 17.47 -6.53
N ALA A 616 25.04 16.22 -6.70
CA ALA A 616 24.71 15.67 -8.02
C ALA A 616 23.50 16.37 -8.67
N GLU A 617 22.51 16.79 -7.88
CA GLU A 617 21.34 17.54 -8.39
C GLU A 617 21.73 18.93 -8.89
N TRP A 618 22.57 19.66 -8.16
CA TRP A 618 23.10 20.94 -8.62
C TRP A 618 23.87 20.77 -9.93
N ASP A 619 24.81 19.81 -9.97
CA ASP A 619 25.68 19.58 -11.13
C ASP A 619 24.86 19.14 -12.37
N TYR A 620 23.72 18.48 -12.16
CA TYR A 620 22.78 18.15 -13.22
C TYR A 620 22.00 19.37 -13.69
N ALA A 621 21.42 20.13 -12.76
CA ALA A 621 20.64 21.34 -13.09
C ALA A 621 21.48 22.39 -13.83
N ALA A 622 22.75 22.58 -13.43
CA ALA A 622 23.67 23.52 -14.08
C ALA A 622 24.05 23.13 -15.52
N LYS A 623 23.88 21.86 -15.92
CA LYS A 623 24.23 21.36 -17.26
C LYS A 623 23.03 21.13 -18.17
N SER A 624 21.84 21.06 -17.60
CA SER A 624 20.62 20.75 -18.36
C SER A 624 19.89 22.04 -18.71
N PRO A 625 19.70 22.38 -19.99
CA PRO A 625 18.80 23.46 -20.34
C PRO A 625 17.39 23.13 -19.82
N ALA A 626 16.65 24.14 -19.37
CA ALA A 626 15.27 23.97 -18.98
C ALA A 626 14.50 23.21 -20.09
N PRO A 627 13.68 22.19 -19.74
CA PRO A 627 12.96 21.43 -20.74
C PRO A 627 12.07 22.40 -21.54
N VAL A 628 12.25 22.38 -22.87
CA VAL A 628 11.33 23.06 -23.78
C VAL A 628 10.09 22.18 -23.84
N HIS A 629 9.01 22.60 -23.18
CA HIS A 629 7.71 21.96 -23.33
C HIS A 629 7.15 22.35 -24.69
N TYR A 630 7.00 21.39 -25.62
CA TYR A 630 6.37 21.56 -26.93
C TYR A 630 4.87 21.27 -26.86
#